data_9664e1536c5eacef17b50ca3f4553515
#
_entry.id   9664e1536c5eacef17b50ca3f4553515
#
_cell.length_a   1.000
_cell.length_b   1.000
_cell.length_c   1.000
_cell.angle_alpha   90.00
_cell.angle_beta   90.00
_cell.angle_gamma   90.00
#
_symmetry.space_group_name_H-M   'P 1'
#
loop_
_entity.id
_entity.type
_entity.pdbx_description
1 polymer ?
#
loop_
_entity_poly.entity_id
_entity_poly.type
_entity_poly.pdbx_seq_one_letter_code
_entity_poly.pdbx_strand_id
1 'polypeptide(L)'
;GEALFKMITLGMVAALGDDSERNRYRLEHKLVRADGLGDWGRVLEDAISGPASQYLIADARPEQTELTKHCVSSDWQYKAVKSLKASLEALGIDCEEVPVKTDLKRWFRLFVTMRNKTRGHGATSASRASLGVGELHRSIDLIYKNISLLNRPWADINRNYSGKYRVSLISGDGEPFTGLRTQSTHSYANGIYVYLGGFKKVNLIVSAPELRDFFFANGGAGG
;
A
#
# COMPACT_ATOMS: atom_id res chain seq x y z
N GLY A 1 -1.32 6.31 8.09
CA GLY A 1 -2.31 6.03 7.01
C GLY A 1 -1.70 6.21 5.62
N GLU A 2 -1.02 7.32 5.36
CA GLU A 2 -0.43 7.58 4.03
C GLU A 2 0.63 6.55 3.64
N ALA A 3 1.54 6.20 4.56
CA ALA A 3 2.53 5.15 4.33
C ALA A 3 1.88 3.79 4.05
N LEU A 4 0.85 3.43 4.82
CA LEU A 4 0.05 2.23 4.62
C LEU A 4 -0.57 2.19 3.22
N PHE A 5 -1.20 3.29 2.79
CA PHE A 5 -1.76 3.43 1.45
C PHE A 5 -0.70 3.18 0.37
N LYS A 6 0.45 3.86 0.48
CA LYS A 6 1.55 3.74 -0.49
C LYS A 6 2.13 2.32 -0.52
N MET A 7 2.30 1.68 0.63
CA MET A 7 2.77 0.29 0.72
C MET A 7 1.82 -0.68 -0.01
N ILE A 8 0.51 -0.55 0.20
CA ILE A 8 -0.48 -1.38 -0.49
C ILE A 8 -0.41 -1.15 -2.00
N THR A 9 -0.35 0.11 -2.43
CA THR A 9 -0.26 0.45 -3.85
C THR A 9 0.98 -0.16 -4.50
N LEU A 10 2.15 0.01 -3.87
CA LEU A 10 3.41 -0.51 -4.41
C LEU A 10 3.47 -2.04 -4.41
N GLY A 11 2.93 -2.69 -3.39
CA GLY A 11 2.85 -4.15 -3.36
C GLY A 11 1.99 -4.71 -4.49
N MET A 12 0.84 -4.08 -4.78
CA MET A 12 -0.02 -4.50 -5.90
C MET A 12 0.63 -4.20 -7.26
N VAL A 13 1.33 -3.06 -7.40
CA VAL A 13 2.09 -2.76 -8.64
C VAL A 13 3.25 -3.75 -8.82
N ALA A 14 3.96 -4.13 -7.76
CA ALA A 14 5.01 -5.13 -7.82
C ALA A 14 4.51 -6.53 -8.23
N ALA A 15 3.24 -6.81 -7.99
CA ALA A 15 2.58 -8.06 -8.37
C ALA A 15 2.18 -8.14 -9.86
N LEU A 16 2.38 -7.09 -10.65
CA LEU A 16 2.13 -7.14 -12.09
C LEU A 16 3.25 -7.92 -12.81
N GLY A 17 2.85 -8.94 -13.56
CA GLY A 17 3.75 -9.83 -14.30
C GLY A 17 3.65 -9.61 -15.82
N ASP A 18 3.83 -8.37 -16.27
CA ASP A 18 3.60 -8.00 -17.66
C ASP A 18 4.84 -7.41 -18.36
N ASP A 19 5.83 -8.16 -18.55
CA ASP A 19 7.09 -7.68 -19.15
C ASP A 19 6.91 -7.16 -20.59
N SER A 20 5.93 -7.69 -21.34
CA SER A 20 5.68 -7.32 -22.73
C SER A 20 4.92 -5.99 -22.89
N GLU A 21 3.90 -5.77 -22.07
CA GLU A 21 3.01 -4.60 -22.19
C GLU A 21 3.49 -3.38 -21.36
N ARG A 22 4.49 -3.59 -20.53
CA ARG A 22 5.08 -2.56 -19.67
C ARG A 22 4.07 -1.84 -18.76
N ASN A 23 2.96 -2.48 -18.42
CA ASN A 23 1.96 -1.86 -17.53
C ASN A 23 2.53 -1.52 -16.17
N ARG A 24 3.32 -2.42 -15.60
CA ARG A 24 4.04 -2.16 -14.35
C ARG A 24 4.91 -0.92 -14.46
N TYR A 25 5.76 -0.83 -15.49
CA TYR A 25 6.61 0.35 -15.72
C TYR A 25 5.77 1.62 -15.87
N ARG A 26 4.68 1.57 -16.63
CA ARG A 26 3.76 2.68 -16.83
C ARG A 26 3.16 3.18 -15.51
N LEU A 27 2.76 2.27 -14.62
CA LEU A 27 2.22 2.63 -13.31
C LEU A 27 3.30 3.19 -12.37
N GLU A 28 4.47 2.58 -12.33
CA GLU A 28 5.62 3.10 -11.58
C GLU A 28 6.03 4.50 -12.06
N HIS A 29 6.05 4.73 -13.37
CA HIS A 29 6.32 6.05 -13.95
C HIS A 29 5.26 7.10 -13.54
N LYS A 30 3.98 6.72 -13.50
CA LYS A 30 2.92 7.60 -12.96
C LYS A 30 3.17 7.95 -11.49
N LEU A 31 3.62 6.99 -10.67
CA LEU A 31 3.91 7.21 -9.25
C LEU A 31 5.12 8.14 -9.04
N VAL A 32 6.16 8.04 -9.88
CA VAL A 32 7.31 8.97 -9.84
C VAL A 32 6.87 10.41 -10.09
N ARG A 33 5.84 10.61 -10.91
CA ARG A 33 5.29 11.91 -11.27
C ARG A 33 4.08 12.32 -10.44
N ALA A 34 3.75 11.56 -9.40
CA ALA A 34 2.56 11.80 -8.60
C ALA A 34 2.69 13.11 -7.79
N ASP A 35 1.76 14.03 -8.00
CA ASP A 35 1.69 15.30 -7.26
C ASP A 35 1.00 15.14 -5.90
N GLY A 36 0.23 14.06 -5.73
CA GLY A 36 -0.50 13.84 -4.49
C GLY A 36 -1.05 12.43 -4.34
N LEU A 37 -1.68 12.18 -3.19
CA LEU A 37 -2.21 10.86 -2.85
C LEU A 37 -3.33 10.39 -3.80
N GLY A 38 -4.00 11.33 -4.48
CA GLY A 38 -4.99 11.01 -5.52
C GLY A 38 -4.41 10.24 -6.71
N ASP A 39 -3.16 10.54 -7.09
CA ASP A 39 -2.47 9.81 -8.15
C ASP A 39 -2.16 8.37 -7.73
N TRP A 40 -1.74 8.18 -6.49
CA TRP A 40 -1.55 6.87 -5.89
C TRP A 40 -2.83 6.05 -5.89
N GLY A 41 -3.97 6.69 -5.58
CA GLY A 41 -5.30 6.06 -5.64
C GLY A 41 -5.67 5.61 -7.05
N ARG A 42 -5.42 6.44 -8.06
CA ARG A 42 -5.66 6.08 -9.47
C ARG A 42 -4.78 4.91 -9.93
N VAL A 43 -3.52 4.90 -9.51
CA VAL A 43 -2.60 3.80 -9.82
C VAL A 43 -3.04 2.51 -9.14
N LEU A 44 -3.42 2.56 -7.86
CA LEU A 44 -3.95 1.39 -7.17
C LEU A 44 -5.20 0.86 -7.87
N GLU A 45 -6.14 1.72 -8.23
CA GLU A 45 -7.38 1.33 -8.91
C GLU A 45 -7.11 0.70 -10.27
N ASP A 46 -6.14 1.24 -11.05
CA ASP A 46 -5.71 0.63 -12.34
C ASP A 46 -5.11 -0.76 -12.11
N ALA A 47 -4.26 -0.93 -11.08
CA ALA A 47 -3.62 -2.20 -10.77
C ALA A 47 -4.60 -3.29 -10.31
N ILE A 48 -5.68 -2.94 -9.59
CA ILE A 48 -6.59 -3.94 -8.99
C ILE A 48 -7.91 -4.12 -9.73
N SER A 49 -8.36 -3.14 -10.52
CA SER A 49 -9.67 -3.17 -11.20
C SER A 49 -9.63 -2.61 -12.63
N GLY A 50 -8.60 -1.85 -12.98
CA GLY A 50 -8.42 -1.26 -14.30
C GLY A 50 -7.72 -2.21 -15.29
N PRO A 51 -7.30 -1.68 -16.45
CA PRO A 51 -6.67 -2.49 -17.50
C PRO A 51 -5.42 -3.25 -17.05
N ALA A 52 -4.64 -2.69 -16.10
CA ALA A 52 -3.45 -3.36 -15.60
C ALA A 52 -3.76 -4.61 -14.76
N SER A 53 -4.97 -4.70 -14.19
CA SER A 53 -5.35 -5.78 -13.29
C SER A 53 -5.34 -7.17 -13.93
N GLN A 54 -5.50 -7.27 -15.24
CA GLN A 54 -5.42 -8.53 -15.98
C GLN A 54 -4.03 -9.18 -15.91
N TYR A 55 -3.00 -8.37 -15.69
CA TYR A 55 -1.59 -8.80 -15.59
C TYR A 55 -1.15 -9.13 -14.17
N LEU A 56 -2.04 -9.08 -13.19
CA LEU A 56 -1.70 -9.55 -11.83
C LEU A 56 -1.37 -11.04 -11.86
N ILE A 57 -0.27 -11.39 -11.22
CA ILE A 57 0.12 -12.80 -11.04
C ILE A 57 -0.92 -13.55 -10.22
N ALA A 58 -1.02 -14.86 -10.42
CA ALA A 58 -2.00 -15.71 -9.74
C ALA A 58 -1.93 -15.60 -8.21
N ASP A 59 -0.71 -15.57 -7.66
CA ASP A 59 -0.46 -15.48 -6.22
C ASP A 59 -0.89 -14.17 -5.56
N ALA A 60 -1.18 -13.12 -6.35
CA ALA A 60 -1.71 -11.85 -5.86
C ALA A 60 -3.23 -11.67 -6.05
N ARG A 61 -3.91 -12.67 -6.63
CA ARG A 61 -5.39 -12.65 -6.80
C ARG A 61 -6.15 -12.66 -5.49
N PRO A 62 -5.71 -13.34 -4.42
CA PRO A 62 -6.35 -13.21 -3.12
C PRO A 62 -6.36 -11.77 -2.59
N GLU A 63 -5.25 -11.06 -2.69
CA GLU A 63 -5.13 -9.65 -2.29
C GLU A 63 -6.00 -8.74 -3.16
N GLN A 64 -6.02 -8.98 -4.48
CA GLN A 64 -6.93 -8.27 -5.39
C GLN A 64 -8.39 -8.46 -4.96
N THR A 65 -8.79 -9.69 -4.69
CA THR A 65 -10.16 -10.02 -4.25
C THR A 65 -10.47 -9.33 -2.93
N GLU A 66 -9.55 -9.35 -1.97
CA GLU A 66 -9.72 -8.69 -0.68
C GLU A 66 -9.97 -7.18 -0.81
N LEU A 67 -9.29 -6.52 -1.77
CA LEU A 67 -9.42 -5.09 -2.04
C LEU A 67 -10.70 -4.73 -2.82
N THR A 68 -11.23 -5.65 -3.63
CA THR A 68 -12.29 -5.35 -4.61
C THR A 68 -13.63 -6.00 -4.31
N LYS A 69 -13.67 -7.05 -3.48
CA LYS A 69 -14.93 -7.72 -3.14
C LYS A 69 -15.91 -6.80 -2.43
N HIS A 70 -17.19 -6.97 -2.68
CA HIS A 70 -18.24 -6.32 -1.91
C HIS A 70 -18.33 -6.91 -0.50
N CYS A 71 -18.32 -6.05 0.49
CA CYS A 71 -18.33 -6.36 1.91
C CYS A 71 -19.57 -5.79 2.58
N VAL A 72 -20.03 -6.46 3.65
CA VAL A 72 -21.19 -6.08 4.45
C VAL A 72 -20.76 -5.74 5.89
N SER A 73 -21.68 -5.29 6.72
CA SER A 73 -21.43 -4.76 8.07
C SER A 73 -20.65 -5.69 9.01
N SER A 74 -20.68 -7.00 8.80
CA SER A 74 -19.89 -7.98 9.55
C SER A 74 -18.40 -7.95 9.17
N ASP A 75 -18.07 -7.57 7.93
CA ASP A 75 -16.73 -7.64 7.39
C ASP A 75 -15.83 -6.51 7.92
N TRP A 76 -14.55 -6.81 8.11
CA TRP A 76 -13.59 -5.83 8.60
C TRP A 76 -13.38 -4.66 7.63
N GLN A 77 -13.44 -4.92 6.32
CA GLN A 77 -13.33 -3.88 5.28
C GLN A 77 -14.46 -2.86 5.41
N TYR A 78 -15.71 -3.33 5.59
CA TYR A 78 -16.85 -2.45 5.80
C TYR A 78 -16.66 -1.60 7.05
N LYS A 79 -16.23 -2.22 8.15
CA LYS A 79 -15.95 -1.53 9.42
C LYS A 79 -14.87 -0.46 9.26
N ALA A 80 -13.79 -0.76 8.52
CA ALA A 80 -12.72 0.19 8.24
C ALA A 80 -13.24 1.40 7.43
N VAL A 81 -14.04 1.17 6.39
CA VAL A 81 -14.66 2.25 5.60
C VAL A 81 -15.58 3.09 6.46
N LYS A 82 -16.41 2.48 7.29
CA LYS A 82 -17.36 3.18 8.18
C LYS A 82 -16.67 4.01 9.22
N SER A 83 -15.62 3.51 9.87
CA SER A 83 -14.82 4.28 10.83
C SER A 83 -14.11 5.46 10.17
N LEU A 84 -13.57 5.30 8.94
CA LEU A 84 -12.98 6.42 8.22
C LEU A 84 -14.04 7.49 7.89
N LYS A 85 -15.25 7.08 7.45
CA LYS A 85 -16.36 8.01 7.22
C LYS A 85 -16.69 8.79 8.49
N ALA A 86 -16.85 8.10 9.61
CA ALA A 86 -17.14 8.74 10.89
C ALA A 86 -16.04 9.76 11.29
N SER A 87 -14.78 9.47 10.99
CA SER A 87 -13.68 10.42 11.18
C SER A 87 -13.83 11.66 10.29
N LEU A 88 -14.21 11.51 9.01
CA LEU A 88 -14.46 12.66 8.12
C LEU A 88 -15.61 13.53 8.63
N GLU A 89 -16.70 12.91 9.06
CA GLU A 89 -17.87 13.62 9.62
C GLU A 89 -17.49 14.42 10.88
N ALA A 90 -16.72 13.81 11.78
CA ALA A 90 -16.22 14.50 12.98
C ALA A 90 -15.31 15.70 12.64
N LEU A 91 -14.58 15.62 11.51
CA LEU A 91 -13.78 16.72 10.99
C LEU A 91 -14.63 17.78 10.24
N GLY A 92 -15.94 17.57 10.07
CA GLY A 92 -16.83 18.44 9.31
C GLY A 92 -16.62 18.33 7.79
N ILE A 93 -16.08 17.21 7.32
CA ILE A 93 -15.88 16.94 5.90
C ILE A 93 -17.09 16.14 5.41
N ASP A 94 -17.85 16.76 4.51
CA ASP A 94 -18.99 16.11 3.88
C ASP A 94 -18.53 14.98 2.93
N CYS A 95 -19.18 13.83 3.04
CA CYS A 95 -18.91 12.67 2.22
C CYS A 95 -20.17 11.80 2.06
N GLU A 96 -20.23 11.09 0.93
CA GLU A 96 -21.36 10.21 0.62
C GLU A 96 -21.58 9.12 1.68
N GLU A 97 -22.83 8.71 1.84
CA GLU A 97 -23.18 7.59 2.70
C GLU A 97 -22.49 6.28 2.27
N VAL A 98 -22.09 5.47 3.26
CA VAL A 98 -21.56 4.14 3.00
C VAL A 98 -22.74 3.22 2.65
N PRO A 99 -22.81 2.70 1.42
CA PRO A 99 -23.89 1.81 1.04
C PRO A 99 -23.84 0.50 1.83
N VAL A 100 -24.96 -0.22 1.87
CA VAL A 100 -25.08 -1.52 2.59
C VAL A 100 -24.01 -2.53 2.15
N LYS A 101 -23.61 -2.45 0.88
CA LYS A 101 -22.49 -3.21 0.32
C LYS A 101 -21.46 -2.23 -0.22
N THR A 102 -20.22 -2.35 0.20
CA THR A 102 -19.10 -1.51 -0.24
C THR A 102 -17.86 -2.37 -0.44
N ASP A 103 -16.86 -1.83 -1.13
CA ASP A 103 -15.54 -2.44 -1.26
C ASP A 103 -14.47 -1.57 -0.57
N LEU A 104 -13.26 -2.11 -0.44
CA LEU A 104 -12.16 -1.40 0.21
C LEU A 104 -11.62 -0.24 -0.65
N LYS A 105 -11.89 -0.20 -1.97
CA LYS A 105 -11.55 0.94 -2.83
C LYS A 105 -12.15 2.26 -2.31
N ARG A 106 -13.34 2.18 -1.71
CA ARG A 106 -13.99 3.33 -1.09
C ARG A 106 -13.15 3.90 0.07
N TRP A 107 -12.50 3.05 0.85
CA TRP A 107 -11.60 3.52 1.90
C TRP A 107 -10.48 4.39 1.33
N PHE A 108 -9.83 3.95 0.26
CA PHE A 108 -8.75 4.71 -0.38
C PHE A 108 -9.24 6.06 -0.90
N ARG A 109 -10.41 6.11 -1.52
CA ARG A 109 -11.04 7.36 -2.01
C ARG A 109 -11.35 8.33 -0.85
N LEU A 110 -11.95 7.84 0.23
CA LEU A 110 -12.24 8.64 1.42
C LEU A 110 -10.96 9.15 2.08
N PHE A 111 -9.92 8.31 2.13
CA PHE A 111 -8.63 8.72 2.71
C PHE A 111 -7.96 9.83 1.88
N VAL A 112 -8.02 9.77 0.56
CA VAL A 112 -7.57 10.84 -0.33
C VAL A 112 -8.37 12.13 -0.06
N THR A 113 -9.69 12.02 0.04
CA THR A 113 -10.58 13.18 0.34
C THR A 113 -10.20 13.83 1.68
N MET A 114 -10.05 13.01 2.72
CA MET A 114 -9.63 13.48 4.04
C MET A 114 -8.30 14.24 3.97
N ARG A 115 -7.30 13.63 3.36
CA ARG A 115 -5.96 14.22 3.24
C ARG A 115 -5.97 15.54 2.49
N ASN A 116 -6.71 15.62 1.38
CA ASN A 116 -6.79 16.83 0.58
C ASN A 116 -7.51 17.96 1.32
N LYS A 117 -8.61 17.64 2.01
CA LYS A 117 -9.36 18.63 2.78
C LYS A 117 -8.62 19.12 4.02
N THR A 118 -7.85 18.27 4.70
CA THR A 118 -7.11 18.66 5.91
C THR A 118 -5.83 19.44 5.60
N ARG A 119 -5.17 19.21 4.46
CA ARG A 119 -3.95 19.94 4.07
C ARG A 119 -4.24 21.21 3.23
N GLY A 120 -5.34 21.24 2.48
CA GLY A 120 -5.63 22.32 1.51
C GLY A 120 -6.43 23.50 2.04
N HIS A 121 -7.11 23.38 3.17
CA HIS A 121 -8.09 24.37 3.64
C HIS A 121 -7.84 24.95 5.05
N GLY A 122 -6.58 25.04 5.46
CA GLY A 122 -6.22 25.61 6.76
C GLY A 122 -6.38 24.60 7.92
N ALA A 123 -5.74 24.92 9.03
CA ALA A 123 -5.71 24.04 10.19
C ALA A 123 -7.13 23.77 10.71
N THR A 124 -7.56 22.54 10.66
CA THR A 124 -8.71 22.06 11.43
C THR A 124 -8.48 22.46 12.87
N SER A 125 -9.48 23.05 13.55
CA SER A 125 -9.30 23.42 14.96
C SER A 125 -8.88 22.19 15.77
N ALA A 126 -7.97 22.36 16.73
CA ALA A 126 -7.45 21.26 17.55
C ALA A 126 -8.59 20.43 18.19
N SER A 127 -9.70 21.08 18.54
CA SER A 127 -10.89 20.42 19.08
C SER A 127 -11.59 19.50 18.08
N ARG A 128 -11.70 19.89 16.81
CA ARG A 128 -12.27 19.01 15.75
C ARG A 128 -11.33 17.89 15.39
N ALA A 129 -10.03 18.16 15.32
CA ALA A 129 -9.03 17.13 15.05
C ALA A 129 -9.10 16.02 16.11
N SER A 130 -9.23 16.37 17.40
CA SER A 130 -9.32 15.38 18.48
C SER A 130 -10.54 14.46 18.38
N LEU A 131 -11.67 14.95 17.86
CA LEU A 131 -12.91 14.17 17.72
C LEU A 131 -12.78 13.07 16.64
N GLY A 132 -12.06 13.32 15.55
CA GLY A 132 -11.92 12.36 14.44
C GLY A 132 -10.78 11.36 14.61
N VAL A 133 -9.79 11.63 15.46
CA VAL A 133 -8.56 10.82 15.58
C VAL A 133 -8.84 9.39 16.00
N GLY A 134 -9.76 9.15 16.95
CA GLY A 134 -10.08 7.82 17.43
C GLY A 134 -10.60 6.90 16.33
N GLU A 135 -11.55 7.38 15.53
CA GLU A 135 -12.13 6.63 14.43
C GLU A 135 -11.14 6.45 13.27
N LEU A 136 -10.31 7.48 13.01
CA LEU A 136 -9.22 7.35 12.02
C LEU A 136 -8.23 6.26 12.43
N HIS A 137 -7.79 6.28 13.69
CA HIS A 137 -6.87 5.27 14.21
C HIS A 137 -7.47 3.87 14.11
N ARG A 138 -8.72 3.70 14.53
CA ARG A 138 -9.46 2.43 14.42
C ARG A 138 -9.54 1.95 12.97
N SER A 139 -9.83 2.84 12.04
CA SER A 139 -9.91 2.53 10.61
C SER A 139 -8.57 2.04 10.05
N ILE A 140 -7.49 2.75 10.35
CA ILE A 140 -6.12 2.38 9.92
C ILE A 140 -5.70 1.04 10.54
N ASP A 141 -5.98 0.85 11.82
CA ASP A 141 -5.65 -0.37 12.57
C ASP A 141 -6.37 -1.60 12.01
N LEU A 142 -7.65 -1.46 11.63
CA LEU A 142 -8.40 -2.51 10.96
C LEU A 142 -7.75 -2.93 9.63
N ILE A 143 -7.28 -1.98 8.82
CA ILE A 143 -6.58 -2.30 7.58
C ILE A 143 -5.23 -2.95 7.88
N TYR A 144 -4.43 -2.34 8.74
CA TYR A 144 -3.08 -2.82 9.06
C TYR A 144 -3.08 -4.27 9.58
N LYS A 145 -4.04 -4.61 10.45
CA LYS A 145 -4.13 -5.95 11.06
C LYS A 145 -4.68 -7.02 10.14
N ASN A 146 -5.49 -6.66 9.17
CA ASN A 146 -6.25 -7.66 8.42
C ASN A 146 -5.84 -7.79 6.95
N ILE A 147 -5.20 -6.79 6.35
CA ILE A 147 -4.84 -6.87 4.94
C ILE A 147 -3.74 -7.90 4.71
N SER A 148 -4.04 -8.92 3.90
CA SER A 148 -3.16 -10.06 3.66
C SER A 148 -1.81 -9.65 3.05
N LEU A 149 -1.79 -8.63 2.20
CA LEU A 149 -0.59 -8.15 1.53
C LEU A 149 0.54 -7.75 2.50
N LEU A 150 0.19 -7.13 3.65
CA LEU A 150 1.18 -6.72 4.66
C LEU A 150 1.66 -7.89 5.52
N ASN A 151 0.90 -8.99 5.55
CA ASN A 151 1.26 -10.22 6.22
C ASN A 151 2.13 -11.14 5.35
N ARG A 152 2.27 -10.82 4.06
CA ARG A 152 3.25 -11.51 3.21
C ARG A 152 4.66 -11.27 3.69
N PRO A 153 5.61 -12.17 3.38
CA PRO A 153 7.01 -11.94 3.68
C PRO A 153 7.56 -10.75 2.86
N TRP A 154 8.01 -9.73 3.58
CA TRP A 154 8.71 -8.57 3.02
C TRP A 154 10.13 -8.53 3.56
N ALA A 155 11.11 -8.25 2.71
CA ALA A 155 12.50 -8.13 3.13
C ALA A 155 13.27 -7.10 2.30
N ASP A 156 14.26 -6.49 2.93
CA ASP A 156 15.31 -5.75 2.25
C ASP A 156 16.44 -6.73 1.90
N ILE A 157 16.74 -6.81 0.61
CA ILE A 157 17.78 -7.70 0.06
C ILE A 157 18.94 -6.84 -0.42
N ASN A 158 20.12 -7.06 0.14
CA ASN A 158 21.33 -6.37 -0.23
C ASN A 158 22.44 -7.38 -0.55
N ARG A 159 23.14 -7.16 -1.67
CA ARG A 159 24.29 -7.96 -2.05
C ARG A 159 25.56 -7.29 -1.57
N ASN A 160 26.39 -8.02 -0.81
CA ASN A 160 27.66 -7.51 -0.37
C ASN A 160 28.75 -7.64 -1.47
N TYR A 161 29.94 -7.07 -1.24
CA TYR A 161 31.06 -7.11 -2.19
C TYR A 161 31.54 -8.54 -2.52
N SER A 162 31.33 -9.50 -1.63
CA SER A 162 31.66 -10.91 -1.87
C SER A 162 30.57 -11.65 -2.64
N GLY A 163 29.51 -10.97 -3.07
CA GLY A 163 28.42 -11.54 -3.84
C GLY A 163 27.34 -12.25 -3.00
N LYS A 164 27.48 -12.29 -1.68
CA LYS A 164 26.50 -12.90 -0.77
C LYS A 164 25.38 -11.95 -0.48
N TYR A 165 24.15 -12.49 -0.37
CA TYR A 165 22.98 -11.72 0.00
C TYR A 165 22.88 -11.53 1.52
N ARG A 166 22.59 -10.32 1.94
CA ARG A 166 22.12 -9.98 3.28
C ARG A 166 20.61 -9.73 3.16
N VAL A 167 19.84 -10.41 3.96
CA VAL A 167 18.38 -10.30 4.00
C VAL A 167 17.96 -9.76 5.36
N SER A 168 17.28 -8.63 5.37
CA SER A 168 16.68 -8.02 6.55
C SER A 168 15.15 -8.15 6.43
N LEU A 169 14.55 -9.02 7.23
CA LEU A 169 13.11 -9.24 7.24
C LEU A 169 12.38 -8.00 7.76
N ILE A 170 11.32 -7.59 7.07
CA ILE A 170 10.47 -6.45 7.41
C ILE A 170 9.17 -6.94 8.03
N SER A 171 8.51 -7.90 7.40
CA SER A 171 7.27 -8.53 7.90
C SER A 171 7.11 -9.95 7.39
N GLY A 172 6.17 -10.67 7.98
CA GLY A 172 5.83 -12.04 7.61
C GLY A 172 6.88 -13.07 8.01
N ASP A 173 6.75 -14.28 7.47
CA ASP A 173 7.70 -15.37 7.69
C ASP A 173 8.94 -15.20 6.80
N GLY A 174 10.12 -15.33 7.38
CA GLY A 174 11.40 -15.24 6.67
C GLY A 174 11.79 -16.50 5.89
N GLU A 175 11.04 -17.58 5.99
CA GLU A 175 11.35 -18.87 5.38
C GLU A 175 11.63 -18.76 3.87
N PRO A 176 10.84 -18.06 3.04
CA PRO A 176 11.11 -17.94 1.62
C PRO A 176 12.47 -17.31 1.28
N PHE A 177 13.01 -16.47 2.18
CA PHE A 177 14.30 -15.78 1.98
C PHE A 177 15.51 -16.58 2.47
N THR A 178 15.30 -17.71 3.15
CA THR A 178 16.38 -18.50 3.74
C THR A 178 17.35 -19.02 2.67
N GLY A 179 16.82 -19.47 1.54
CA GLY A 179 17.63 -19.97 0.42
C GLY A 179 18.57 -18.93 -0.19
N LEU A 180 18.24 -17.63 -0.12
CA LEU A 180 19.10 -16.56 -0.63
C LEU A 180 20.40 -16.39 0.17
N ARG A 181 20.41 -16.75 1.44
CA ARG A 181 21.57 -16.62 2.32
C ARG A 181 22.64 -17.66 2.03
N THR A 182 22.26 -18.81 1.48
CA THR A 182 23.14 -19.96 1.27
C THR A 182 23.64 -20.06 -0.17
N GLN A 183 22.76 -20.16 -1.13
CA GLN A 183 23.09 -20.18 -2.56
C GLN A 183 21.89 -19.70 -3.36
N SER A 184 22.11 -18.75 -4.28
CA SER A 184 21.11 -18.34 -5.25
C SER A 184 21.70 -18.41 -6.65
N THR A 185 21.05 -19.16 -7.54
CA THR A 185 21.33 -19.18 -8.97
C THR A 185 20.82 -17.92 -9.67
N HIS A 186 19.96 -17.15 -9.00
CA HIS A 186 19.38 -15.91 -9.51
C HIS A 186 20.12 -14.69 -8.96
N SER A 187 20.30 -13.70 -9.82
CA SER A 187 20.87 -12.41 -9.41
C SER A 187 19.73 -11.44 -9.11
N TYR A 188 19.58 -11.08 -7.83
CA TYR A 188 18.63 -10.06 -7.37
C TYR A 188 19.34 -8.72 -7.17
N ALA A 189 18.75 -7.65 -7.68
CA ALA A 189 19.22 -6.29 -7.41
C ALA A 189 18.91 -5.91 -5.95
N ASN A 190 19.72 -5.03 -5.37
CA ASN A 190 19.45 -4.50 -4.04
C ASN A 190 18.08 -3.80 -3.98
N GLY A 191 17.39 -3.91 -2.84
CA GLY A 191 16.13 -3.24 -2.58
C GLY A 191 15.10 -4.07 -1.82
N ILE A 192 13.90 -3.54 -1.74
CA ILE A 192 12.77 -4.15 -1.02
C ILE A 192 12.08 -5.15 -1.93
N TYR A 193 11.73 -6.29 -1.36
CA TYR A 193 11.01 -7.36 -2.03
C TYR A 193 9.82 -7.82 -1.19
N VAL A 194 8.74 -8.18 -1.87
CA VAL A 194 7.62 -8.95 -1.32
C VAL A 194 7.60 -10.34 -1.95
N TYR A 195 7.31 -11.36 -1.15
CA TYR A 195 7.16 -12.72 -1.65
C TYR A 195 5.68 -13.01 -1.98
N LEU A 196 5.42 -13.21 -3.27
CA LEU A 196 4.10 -13.54 -3.83
C LEU A 196 4.30 -14.71 -4.81
N GLY A 197 4.45 -15.93 -4.28
CA GLY A 197 4.84 -17.11 -5.08
C GLY A 197 6.21 -16.99 -5.74
N GLY A 198 6.94 -15.91 -5.47
CA GLY A 198 8.26 -15.56 -5.95
C GLY A 198 8.65 -14.16 -5.50
N PHE A 199 9.93 -13.82 -5.58
CA PHE A 199 10.45 -12.53 -5.15
C PHE A 199 10.04 -11.43 -6.14
N LYS A 200 9.20 -10.50 -5.69
CA LYS A 200 8.78 -9.33 -6.47
C LYS A 200 9.44 -8.10 -5.91
N LYS A 201 10.34 -7.48 -6.69
CA LYS A 201 10.99 -6.24 -6.28
C LYS A 201 9.96 -5.13 -6.20
N VAL A 202 9.93 -4.44 -5.07
CA VAL A 202 9.07 -3.27 -4.85
C VAL A 202 9.91 -2.03 -5.13
N ASN A 203 9.68 -1.42 -6.28
CA ASN A 203 10.35 -0.19 -6.65
C ASN A 203 9.76 1.01 -5.89
N LEU A 204 10.44 2.16 -5.92
CA LEU A 204 10.02 3.41 -5.28
C LEU A 204 9.95 3.37 -3.73
N ILE A 205 10.50 2.32 -3.12
CA ILE A 205 10.79 2.29 -1.69
C ILE A 205 12.30 2.08 -1.53
N VAL A 206 12.91 2.85 -0.65
CA VAL A 206 14.31 2.70 -0.25
C VAL A 206 14.36 2.48 1.24
N SER A 207 15.18 1.54 1.67
CA SER A 207 15.50 1.39 3.08
C SER A 207 16.73 2.24 3.40
N ALA A 208 16.69 2.94 4.52
CA ALA A 208 17.83 3.60 5.11
C ALA A 208 18.30 2.76 6.31
N PRO A 209 19.34 1.92 6.13
CA PRO A 209 19.77 0.97 7.17
C PRO A 209 20.18 1.66 8.48
N GLU A 210 20.71 2.87 8.38
CA GLU A 210 21.16 3.66 9.53
C GLU A 210 20.00 4.19 10.38
N LEU A 211 18.86 4.49 9.75
CA LEU A 211 17.70 5.07 10.41
C LEU A 211 16.58 4.04 10.66
N ARG A 212 16.67 2.84 10.09
CA ARG A 212 15.61 1.81 10.06
C ARG A 212 14.27 2.32 9.52
N ASP A 213 14.30 3.36 8.70
CA ASP A 213 13.14 3.98 8.10
C ASP A 213 13.02 3.61 6.63
N PHE A 214 11.83 3.71 6.09
CA PHE A 214 11.54 3.54 4.67
C PHE A 214 11.17 4.87 4.05
N PHE A 215 11.83 5.19 2.94
CA PHE A 215 11.54 6.38 2.15
C PHE A 215 10.95 5.98 0.81
N PHE A 216 9.92 6.70 0.39
CA PHE A 216 9.42 6.58 -0.97
C PHE A 216 10.30 7.43 -1.90
N ALA A 217 10.73 6.85 -3.04
CA ALA A 217 11.69 7.48 -3.94
C ALA A 217 11.20 8.78 -4.59
N ASN A 218 9.90 8.96 -4.71
CA ASN A 218 9.31 10.26 -5.01
C ASN A 218 8.97 11.00 -3.73
N GLY A 219 9.88 10.95 -2.76
CA GLY A 219 9.68 11.61 -1.47
C GLY A 219 9.02 12.94 -1.73
N GLY A 220 7.72 12.98 -1.56
CA GLY A 220 6.96 14.15 -1.93
C GLY A 220 7.67 15.36 -1.33
N ALA A 221 7.98 16.33 -2.17
CA ALA A 221 8.27 17.67 -1.73
C ALA A 221 7.02 18.09 -0.94
N GLY A 222 7.05 17.91 0.34
CA GLY A 222 5.91 18.08 1.22
C GLY A 222 6.32 17.56 2.58
N GLY A 223 7.38 18.17 3.10
CA GLY A 223 7.55 18.25 4.52
C GLY A 223 6.31 18.88 5.12
#